data_fa0cade7775823b34aee6fa480c76cb7
#
_entry.id   fa0cade7775823b34aee6fa480c76cb7
#
_cell.length_a   1.000
_cell.length_b   1.000
_cell.length_c   1.000
_cell.angle_alpha   90.00
_cell.angle_beta   90.00
_cell.angle_gamma   90.00
#
_symmetry.space_group_name_H-M   'P 1'
#
loop_
_entity.id
_entity.type
_entity.pdbx_description
1 polymer ?
#
loop_
_entity_poly.entity_id
_entity_poly.type
_entity_poly.pdbx_seq_one_letter_code
_entity_poly.pdbx_strand_id
1 'polypeptide(L)'
;MKTFQQPLTAGEEAYYIRLLREGTVEEAIQAKEILVERNLRLVAHIAKKYQNVEEDMEDLISIGCIGLIKAVNSFDSGKGRLATYACRCIDNELLMMLRSRKKLSREVSLYEPIGQDKEGNAIHLLDVIEEKQKDIVEDMELGRNIRRLFSALDHCLSDREYRIL
;
A
#
# COMPACT_ATOMS: atom_id res chain seq x y z
N MET A 1 -7.98 -22.26 -23.08
CA MET A 1 -8.43 -21.59 -21.83
C MET A 1 -8.86 -22.65 -20.85
N LYS A 2 -8.19 -22.77 -19.70
CA LYS A 2 -8.68 -23.67 -18.64
C LYS A 2 -10.00 -23.08 -18.12
N THR A 3 -11.10 -23.80 -18.34
CA THR A 3 -12.42 -23.41 -17.87
C THR A 3 -12.43 -23.44 -16.35
N PHE A 4 -12.87 -22.36 -15.69
CA PHE A 4 -13.05 -22.35 -14.24
C PHE A 4 -13.92 -23.53 -13.80
N GLN A 5 -13.57 -24.14 -12.68
CA GLN A 5 -14.39 -25.21 -12.12
C GLN A 5 -15.79 -24.70 -11.73
N GLN A 6 -16.76 -25.61 -11.67
CA GLN A 6 -18.13 -25.26 -11.30
C GLN A 6 -18.18 -24.80 -9.83
N PRO A 7 -19.02 -23.81 -9.49
CA PRO A 7 -19.22 -23.37 -8.10
C PRO A 7 -19.72 -24.54 -7.23
N LEU A 8 -19.41 -24.47 -5.96
CA LEU A 8 -19.93 -25.41 -4.97
C LEU A 8 -21.45 -25.23 -4.77
N THR A 9 -22.14 -26.32 -4.49
CA THR A 9 -23.53 -26.24 -3.99
C THR A 9 -23.52 -25.69 -2.56
N ALA A 10 -24.67 -25.19 -2.09
CA ALA A 10 -24.77 -24.64 -0.73
C ALA A 10 -24.42 -25.68 0.37
N GLY A 11 -24.69 -26.96 0.13
CA GLY A 11 -24.33 -28.02 1.06
C GLY A 11 -22.83 -28.29 1.10
N GLU A 12 -22.18 -28.32 -0.06
CA GLU A 12 -20.72 -28.49 -0.17
C GLU A 12 -19.98 -27.30 0.43
N GLU A 13 -20.44 -26.08 0.15
CA GLU A 13 -19.88 -24.87 0.72
C GLU A 13 -19.93 -24.90 2.24
N ALA A 14 -21.08 -25.25 2.83
CA ALA A 14 -21.24 -25.37 4.27
C ALA A 14 -20.34 -26.49 4.87
N TYR A 15 -20.16 -27.60 4.16
CA TYR A 15 -19.27 -28.68 4.57
C TYR A 15 -17.82 -28.23 4.63
N TYR A 16 -17.30 -27.59 3.57
CA TYR A 16 -15.91 -27.12 3.53
C TYR A 16 -15.64 -25.95 4.51
N ILE A 17 -16.64 -25.08 4.74
CA ILE A 17 -16.51 -24.03 5.78
C ILE A 17 -16.39 -24.63 7.16
N ARG A 18 -17.15 -25.69 7.47
CA ARG A 18 -17.04 -26.40 8.74
C ARG A 18 -15.67 -27.09 8.87
N LEU A 19 -15.24 -27.81 7.82
CA LEU A 19 -13.96 -28.49 7.79
C LEU A 19 -12.78 -27.51 7.99
N LEU A 20 -12.88 -26.31 7.41
CA LEU A 20 -11.89 -25.23 7.61
C LEU A 20 -11.81 -24.76 9.08
N ARG A 21 -12.91 -24.88 9.85
CA ARG A 21 -12.98 -24.38 11.23
C ARG A 21 -12.71 -25.45 12.28
N GLU A 22 -13.17 -26.65 12.04
CA GLU A 22 -13.23 -27.76 13.03
C GLU A 22 -12.33 -28.94 12.63
N GLY A 23 -11.83 -28.98 11.39
CA GLY A 23 -11.01 -30.04 10.87
C GLY A 23 -9.57 -30.03 11.37
N THR A 24 -8.84 -31.10 11.04
CA THR A 24 -7.38 -31.13 11.22
C THR A 24 -6.68 -30.06 10.36
N VAL A 25 -5.41 -29.82 10.65
CA VAL A 25 -4.62 -28.82 9.89
C VAL A 25 -4.60 -29.17 8.39
N GLU A 26 -4.44 -30.43 8.05
CA GLU A 26 -4.40 -30.88 6.66
C GLU A 26 -5.76 -30.71 5.96
N GLU A 27 -6.85 -31.10 6.64
CA GLU A 27 -8.21 -30.93 6.14
C GLU A 27 -8.58 -29.43 5.96
N ALA A 28 -8.16 -28.59 6.89
CA ALA A 28 -8.40 -27.16 6.81
C ALA A 28 -7.68 -26.52 5.61
N ILE A 29 -6.43 -26.95 5.31
CA ILE A 29 -5.69 -26.49 4.14
C ILE A 29 -6.41 -26.93 2.85
N GLN A 30 -6.79 -28.19 2.74
CA GLN A 30 -7.51 -28.70 1.57
C GLN A 30 -8.87 -28.01 1.39
N ALA A 31 -9.62 -27.82 2.47
CA ALA A 31 -10.91 -27.12 2.42
C ALA A 31 -10.75 -25.67 1.94
N LYS A 32 -9.70 -24.99 2.39
CA LYS A 32 -9.37 -23.63 1.95
C LYS A 32 -9.05 -23.59 0.46
N GLU A 33 -8.21 -24.49 -0.03
CA GLU A 33 -7.86 -24.57 -1.45
C GLU A 33 -9.10 -24.79 -2.32
N ILE A 34 -9.97 -25.72 -1.95
CA ILE A 34 -11.22 -25.98 -2.67
C ILE A 34 -12.14 -24.77 -2.64
N LEU A 35 -12.32 -24.12 -1.49
CA LEU A 35 -13.15 -22.92 -1.37
C LEU A 35 -12.64 -21.79 -2.25
N VAL A 36 -11.33 -21.57 -2.32
CA VAL A 36 -10.73 -20.55 -3.18
C VAL A 36 -10.90 -20.92 -4.65
N GLU A 37 -10.51 -22.13 -5.05
CA GLU A 37 -10.53 -22.58 -6.44
C GLU A 37 -11.93 -22.51 -7.06
N ARG A 38 -12.95 -22.95 -6.32
CA ARG A 38 -14.35 -22.95 -6.77
C ARG A 38 -14.96 -21.55 -6.85
N ASN A 39 -14.35 -20.55 -6.21
CA ASN A 39 -14.80 -19.16 -6.22
C ASN A 39 -13.95 -18.22 -7.11
N LEU A 40 -12.93 -18.73 -7.84
CA LEU A 40 -12.10 -17.91 -8.75
C LEU A 40 -12.92 -17.21 -9.84
N ARG A 41 -14.01 -17.80 -10.29
CA ARG A 41 -14.93 -17.18 -11.25
C ARG A 41 -15.52 -15.87 -10.72
N LEU A 42 -15.75 -15.78 -9.40
CA LEU A 42 -16.22 -14.57 -8.74
C LEU A 42 -15.16 -13.46 -8.83
N VAL A 43 -13.88 -13.79 -8.61
CA VAL A 43 -12.76 -12.85 -8.75
C VAL A 43 -12.72 -12.28 -10.16
N ALA A 44 -12.76 -13.14 -11.19
CA ALA A 44 -12.75 -12.69 -12.57
C ALA A 44 -13.95 -11.81 -12.93
N HIS A 45 -15.13 -12.10 -12.35
CA HIS A 45 -16.32 -11.28 -12.55
C HIS A 45 -16.18 -9.88 -11.93
N ILE A 46 -15.60 -9.78 -10.75
CA ILE A 46 -15.40 -8.49 -10.07
C ILE A 46 -14.28 -7.70 -10.74
N ALA A 47 -13.15 -8.35 -11.07
CA ALA A 47 -12.03 -7.71 -11.76
C ALA A 47 -12.45 -7.02 -13.06
N LYS A 48 -13.41 -7.59 -13.79
CA LYS A 48 -13.97 -6.97 -15.00
C LYS A 48 -14.56 -5.58 -14.80
N LYS A 49 -15.04 -5.23 -13.61
CA LYS A 49 -15.55 -3.89 -13.31
C LYS A 49 -14.45 -2.83 -13.35
N TYR A 50 -13.20 -3.25 -13.19
CA TYR A 50 -12.01 -2.40 -13.09
C TYR A 50 -11.19 -2.39 -14.38
N GLN A 51 -11.68 -2.98 -15.50
CA GLN A 51 -10.97 -3.03 -16.79
C GLN A 51 -10.62 -1.68 -17.41
N ASN A 52 -11.30 -0.60 -17.00
CA ASN A 52 -11.05 0.76 -17.51
C ASN A 52 -9.89 1.47 -16.80
N VAL A 53 -9.22 0.79 -15.89
CA VAL A 53 -8.02 1.28 -15.20
C VAL A 53 -6.81 0.85 -16.03
N GLU A 54 -5.75 1.65 -16.04
CA GLU A 54 -4.47 1.38 -16.73
C GLU A 54 -3.70 0.18 -16.12
N GLU A 55 -4.44 -0.85 -15.71
CA GLU A 55 -3.92 -2.02 -15.04
C GLU A 55 -4.10 -3.27 -15.88
N ASP A 56 -3.12 -4.16 -15.81
CA ASP A 56 -3.25 -5.46 -16.45
C ASP A 56 -4.33 -6.30 -15.75
N MET A 57 -5.16 -6.98 -16.55
CA MET A 57 -6.20 -7.85 -16.04
C MET A 57 -5.65 -8.96 -15.14
N GLU A 58 -4.44 -9.44 -15.44
CA GLU A 58 -3.77 -10.47 -14.65
C GLU A 58 -3.43 -9.97 -13.24
N ASP A 59 -2.98 -8.72 -13.12
CA ASP A 59 -2.71 -8.07 -11.84
C ASP A 59 -4.00 -7.88 -11.03
N LEU A 60 -5.07 -7.42 -11.68
CA LEU A 60 -6.38 -7.27 -11.04
C LEU A 60 -6.91 -8.61 -10.51
N ILE A 61 -6.76 -9.69 -11.27
CA ILE A 61 -7.14 -11.03 -10.82
C ILE A 61 -6.27 -11.49 -9.66
N SER A 62 -4.97 -11.26 -9.73
CA SER A 62 -4.03 -11.65 -8.66
C SER A 62 -4.37 -10.97 -7.33
N ILE A 63 -4.62 -9.66 -7.35
CA ILE A 63 -5.04 -8.89 -6.18
C ILE A 63 -6.43 -9.34 -5.70
N GLY A 64 -7.35 -9.59 -6.63
CA GLY A 64 -8.66 -10.13 -6.30
C GLY A 64 -8.59 -11.50 -5.62
N CYS A 65 -7.65 -12.35 -6.02
CA CYS A 65 -7.40 -13.64 -5.35
C CYS A 65 -6.93 -13.45 -3.90
N ILE A 66 -6.10 -12.44 -3.62
CA ILE A 66 -5.72 -12.10 -2.24
C ILE A 66 -6.95 -11.73 -1.42
N GLY A 67 -7.85 -10.92 -1.99
CA GLY A 67 -9.13 -10.56 -1.36
C GLY A 67 -10.01 -11.79 -1.06
N LEU A 68 -10.08 -12.73 -2.01
CA LEU A 68 -10.83 -13.98 -1.82
C LEU A 68 -10.21 -14.85 -0.71
N ILE A 69 -8.89 -15.00 -0.67
CA ILE A 69 -8.19 -15.76 0.36
C ILE A 69 -8.43 -15.14 1.74
N LYS A 70 -8.36 -13.82 1.87
CA LYS A 70 -8.68 -13.09 3.11
C LYS A 70 -10.13 -13.34 3.53
N ALA A 71 -11.06 -13.34 2.57
CA ALA A 71 -12.47 -13.62 2.82
C ALA A 71 -12.68 -15.04 3.37
N VAL A 72 -12.10 -16.05 2.73
CA VAL A 72 -12.23 -17.45 3.18
C VAL A 72 -11.67 -17.64 4.60
N ASN A 73 -10.55 -16.99 4.91
CA ASN A 73 -9.92 -17.10 6.24
C ASN A 73 -10.74 -16.43 7.36
N SER A 74 -11.43 -15.33 7.07
CA SER A 74 -12.14 -14.50 8.05
C SER A 74 -13.67 -14.67 8.04
N PHE A 75 -14.19 -15.51 7.13
CA PHE A 75 -15.63 -15.70 6.98
C PHE A 75 -16.29 -16.31 8.21
N ASP A 76 -17.41 -15.76 8.61
CA ASP A 76 -18.27 -16.27 9.67
C ASP A 76 -19.62 -16.71 9.07
N SER A 77 -19.89 -18.02 9.13
CA SER A 77 -21.10 -18.62 8.55
C SER A 77 -22.42 -18.12 9.18
N GLY A 78 -22.35 -17.58 10.41
CA GLY A 78 -23.51 -16.99 11.09
C GLY A 78 -23.94 -15.64 10.52
N LYS A 79 -23.12 -14.99 9.69
CA LYS A 79 -23.37 -13.61 9.21
C LYS A 79 -23.79 -13.51 7.74
N GLY A 80 -24.02 -14.61 7.06
CA GLY A 80 -24.51 -14.59 5.70
C GLY A 80 -23.82 -15.56 4.75
N ARG A 81 -23.82 -15.23 3.44
CA ARG A 81 -23.27 -16.11 2.39
C ARG A 81 -21.80 -15.74 2.11
N LEU A 82 -20.95 -16.76 1.93
CA LEU A 82 -19.54 -16.60 1.60
C LEU A 82 -19.34 -15.72 0.35
N ALA A 83 -20.10 -15.97 -0.72
CA ALA A 83 -19.99 -15.21 -1.97
C ALA A 83 -20.20 -13.72 -1.76
N THR A 84 -21.21 -13.31 -0.95
CA THR A 84 -21.48 -11.89 -0.67
C THR A 84 -20.35 -11.24 0.14
N TYR A 85 -19.79 -11.95 1.08
CA TYR A 85 -18.66 -11.48 1.89
C TYR A 85 -17.39 -11.38 1.05
N ALA A 86 -17.13 -12.42 0.26
CA ALA A 86 -15.98 -12.46 -0.66
C ALA A 86 -16.01 -11.32 -1.68
N CYS A 87 -17.20 -11.01 -2.27
CA CYS A 87 -17.33 -9.85 -3.15
C CYS A 87 -16.81 -8.57 -2.52
N ARG A 88 -17.19 -8.29 -1.28
CA ARG A 88 -16.75 -7.08 -0.57
C ARG A 88 -15.25 -7.08 -0.26
N CYS A 89 -14.70 -8.23 0.12
CA CYS A 89 -13.27 -8.36 0.37
C CYS A 89 -12.45 -8.16 -0.91
N ILE A 90 -12.89 -8.74 -2.03
CA ILE A 90 -12.25 -8.57 -3.34
C ILE A 90 -12.31 -7.10 -3.78
N ASP A 91 -13.50 -6.48 -3.74
CA ASP A 91 -13.66 -5.06 -4.09
C ASP A 91 -12.77 -4.16 -3.22
N ASN A 92 -12.66 -4.45 -1.91
CA ASN A 92 -11.81 -3.67 -1.01
C ASN A 92 -10.33 -3.77 -1.35
N GLU A 93 -9.82 -4.97 -1.69
CA GLU A 93 -8.40 -5.14 -2.08
C GLU A 93 -8.11 -4.38 -3.39
N LEU A 94 -9.00 -4.48 -4.38
CA LEU A 94 -8.86 -3.74 -5.64
C LEU A 94 -8.90 -2.22 -5.40
N LEU A 95 -9.81 -1.72 -4.57
CA LEU A 95 -9.88 -0.30 -4.23
C LEU A 95 -8.64 0.16 -3.44
N MET A 96 -8.09 -0.67 -2.56
CA MET A 96 -6.83 -0.36 -1.85
C MET A 96 -5.67 -0.21 -2.83
N MET A 97 -5.55 -1.11 -3.79
CA MET A 97 -4.53 -1.04 -4.85
C MET A 97 -4.67 0.26 -5.65
N LEU A 98 -5.88 0.60 -6.10
CA LEU A 98 -6.14 1.83 -6.85
C LEU A 98 -5.79 3.10 -6.06
N ARG A 99 -6.08 3.12 -4.76
CA ARG A 99 -5.69 4.25 -3.88
C ARG A 99 -4.18 4.37 -3.74
N SER A 100 -3.48 3.24 -3.62
CA SER A 100 -2.03 3.20 -3.55
C SER A 100 -1.41 3.72 -4.85
N ARG A 101 -1.91 3.27 -6.01
CA ARG A 101 -1.47 3.74 -7.32
C ARG A 101 -1.71 5.24 -7.53
N LYS A 102 -2.86 5.76 -7.09
CA LYS A 102 -3.13 7.20 -7.14
C LYS A 102 -2.14 8.03 -6.32
N LYS A 103 -1.53 7.46 -5.28
CA LYS A 103 -0.43 8.13 -4.57
C LYS A 103 0.85 8.10 -5.40
N LEU A 104 1.21 6.93 -5.92
CA LEU A 104 2.39 6.74 -6.76
C LEU A 104 2.34 7.57 -8.06
N SER A 105 1.16 7.76 -8.67
CA SER A 105 1.02 8.58 -9.88
C SER A 105 1.33 10.08 -9.67
N ARG A 106 1.49 10.52 -8.42
CA ARG A 106 1.95 11.88 -8.09
C ARG A 106 3.47 11.98 -7.93
N GLU A 107 4.15 10.84 -7.92
CA GLU A 107 5.60 10.78 -7.84
C GLU A 107 6.15 10.86 -9.27
N VAL A 108 7.10 11.75 -9.47
CA VAL A 108 7.79 11.93 -10.75
C VAL A 108 9.20 11.40 -10.58
N SER A 109 9.70 10.66 -11.57
CA SER A 109 11.08 10.16 -11.53
C SER A 109 12.07 11.32 -11.61
N LEU A 110 13.06 11.35 -10.73
CA LEU A 110 14.16 12.33 -10.80
C LEU A 110 14.96 12.23 -12.11
N TYR A 111 14.93 11.06 -12.75
CA TYR A 111 15.57 10.81 -14.04
C TYR A 111 14.65 11.06 -15.24
N GLU A 112 13.44 11.58 -15.02
CA GLU A 112 12.56 11.93 -16.12
C GLU A 112 13.11 13.15 -16.87
N PRO A 113 13.25 13.08 -18.20
CA PRO A 113 13.73 14.22 -18.98
C PRO A 113 12.65 15.30 -19.02
N ILE A 114 12.99 16.50 -18.53
CA ILE A 114 12.10 17.68 -18.50
C ILE A 114 12.32 18.60 -19.67
N GLY A 115 13.41 18.40 -20.42
CA GLY A 115 13.74 19.23 -21.59
C GLY A 115 15.03 18.77 -22.26
N GLN A 116 15.45 19.57 -23.22
CA GLN A 116 16.76 19.41 -23.87
C GLN A 116 17.48 20.76 -23.83
N ASP A 117 18.81 20.71 -23.68
CA ASP A 117 19.67 21.87 -23.82
C ASP A 117 19.81 22.30 -25.29
N LYS A 118 20.53 23.39 -25.54
CA LYS A 118 20.79 23.92 -26.89
C LYS A 118 21.63 22.94 -27.74
N GLU A 119 22.29 21.99 -27.10
CA GLU A 119 23.18 21.01 -27.70
C GLU A 119 22.47 19.67 -27.95
N GLY A 120 21.20 19.54 -27.50
CA GLY A 120 20.37 18.35 -27.69
C GLY A 120 20.49 17.30 -26.57
N ASN A 121 21.20 17.60 -25.48
CA ASN A 121 21.30 16.70 -24.33
C ASN A 121 20.03 16.78 -23.48
N ALA A 122 19.60 15.63 -22.95
CA ALA A 122 18.44 15.59 -22.06
C ALA A 122 18.78 16.24 -20.71
N ILE A 123 17.93 17.17 -20.26
CA ILE A 123 17.98 17.75 -18.92
C ILE A 123 17.02 16.96 -18.05
N HIS A 124 17.50 16.40 -16.96
CA HIS A 124 16.71 15.63 -16.01
C HIS A 124 16.24 16.48 -14.84
N LEU A 125 15.16 16.07 -14.19
CA LEU A 125 14.65 16.78 -13.01
C LEU A 125 15.72 16.88 -11.91
N LEU A 126 16.56 15.85 -11.76
CA LEU A 126 17.69 15.82 -10.83
C LEU A 126 18.67 16.97 -11.04
N ASP A 127 18.90 17.40 -12.30
CA ASP A 127 19.87 18.44 -12.65
C ASP A 127 19.36 19.84 -12.27
N VAL A 128 18.05 20.00 -12.07
CA VAL A 128 17.39 21.29 -11.78
C VAL A 128 17.06 21.45 -10.31
N ILE A 129 16.95 20.35 -9.56
CA ILE A 129 16.69 20.41 -8.12
C ILE A 129 17.96 20.84 -7.41
N GLU A 130 18.02 22.15 -7.06
CA GLU A 130 19.05 22.65 -6.17
C GLU A 130 18.81 22.14 -4.74
N GLU A 131 19.79 21.44 -4.21
CA GLU A 131 19.89 21.27 -2.78
C GLU A 131 20.31 22.62 -2.16
N LYS A 132 19.44 23.22 -1.37
CA LYS A 132 19.82 24.36 -0.53
C LYS A 132 20.86 23.87 0.49
N GLN A 133 22.10 23.76 0.05
CA GLN A 133 23.20 23.59 1.01
C GLN A 133 23.17 24.80 1.94
N LYS A 134 22.93 24.54 3.21
CA LYS A 134 23.19 25.56 4.23
C LYS A 134 24.65 25.97 4.10
N ASP A 135 24.89 27.25 4.01
CA ASP A 135 26.26 27.74 3.98
C ASP A 135 26.97 27.28 5.26
N ILE A 136 27.98 26.43 5.08
CA ILE A 136 28.75 25.87 6.22
C ILE A 136 29.36 27.00 7.04
N VAL A 137 29.70 28.11 6.38
CA VAL A 137 30.27 29.31 7.04
C VAL A 137 29.21 29.98 7.92
N GLU A 138 27.97 30.11 7.44
CA GLU A 138 26.87 30.67 8.24
C GLU A 138 26.54 29.78 9.44
N ASP A 139 26.50 28.46 9.28
CA ASP A 139 26.25 27.51 10.39
C ASP A 139 27.41 27.56 11.43
N MET A 140 28.66 27.70 10.98
CA MET A 140 29.81 27.87 11.87
C MET A 140 29.79 29.21 12.60
N GLU A 141 29.43 30.30 11.91
CA GLU A 141 29.28 31.62 12.51
C GLU A 141 28.14 31.67 13.51
N LEU A 142 26.99 31.09 13.18
CA LEU A 142 25.87 30.96 14.09
C LEU A 142 26.27 30.19 15.35
N GLY A 143 26.94 29.04 15.21
CA GLY A 143 27.43 28.26 16.34
C GLY A 143 28.46 29.02 17.21
N ARG A 144 29.28 29.90 16.60
CA ARG A 144 30.20 30.78 17.33
C ARG A 144 29.46 31.88 18.08
N ASN A 145 28.50 32.51 17.43
CA ASN A 145 27.70 33.60 18.02
C ASN A 145 26.83 33.08 19.17
N ILE A 146 26.25 31.91 19.05
CA ILE A 146 25.50 31.25 20.13
C ILE A 146 26.42 31.03 21.35
N ARG A 147 27.63 30.48 21.15
CA ARG A 147 28.58 30.29 22.25
C ARG A 147 29.01 31.61 22.92
N ARG A 148 29.21 32.67 22.14
CA ARG A 148 29.52 34.01 22.67
C ARG A 148 28.36 34.59 23.45
N LEU A 149 27.11 34.37 22.96
CA LEU A 149 25.91 34.81 23.65
C LEU A 149 25.79 34.14 25.02
N PHE A 150 25.90 32.82 25.10
CA PHE A 150 25.86 32.11 26.39
C PHE A 150 26.98 32.56 27.35
N SER A 151 28.21 32.73 26.84
CA SER A 151 29.31 33.24 27.66
C SER A 151 29.04 34.67 28.16
N ALA A 152 28.40 35.52 27.35
CA ALA A 152 28.02 36.88 27.78
C ALA A 152 26.91 36.84 28.82
N LEU A 153 25.89 35.98 28.64
CA LEU A 153 24.82 35.80 29.61
C LEU A 153 25.35 35.35 30.99
N ASP A 154 26.28 34.40 31.01
CA ASP A 154 26.90 33.92 32.25
C ASP A 154 27.71 35.01 32.99
N HIS A 155 28.25 35.99 32.26
CA HIS A 155 29.05 37.08 32.85
C HIS A 155 28.23 38.34 33.18
N CYS A 156 27.12 38.59 32.46
CA CYS A 156 26.39 39.82 32.59
C CYS A 156 25.10 39.69 33.43
N LEU A 157 24.58 38.51 33.59
CA LEU A 157 23.32 38.29 34.31
C LEU A 157 23.57 37.76 35.71
N SER A 158 22.77 38.24 36.66
CA SER A 158 22.71 37.66 37.99
C SER A 158 21.89 36.37 37.97
N ASP A 159 22.05 35.48 38.97
CA ASP A 159 21.32 34.23 39.09
C ASP A 159 19.79 34.41 39.04
N ARG A 160 19.27 35.55 39.39
CA ARG A 160 17.87 35.88 39.42
C ARG A 160 17.34 36.24 38.03
N GLU A 161 18.13 36.94 37.22
CA GLU A 161 17.81 37.32 35.86
C GLU A 161 17.94 36.11 34.91
N TYR A 162 18.92 35.25 35.16
CA TYR A 162 19.13 33.99 34.37
C TYR A 162 17.95 32.99 34.50
N ARG A 163 17.18 33.07 35.60
CA ARG A 163 15.99 32.21 35.81
C ARG A 163 14.73 32.69 35.08
N ILE A 164 14.76 33.90 34.50
CA ILE A 164 13.60 34.53 33.87
C ILE A 164 13.71 34.39 32.31
N LEU A 165 14.91 34.18 31.82
CA LEU A 165 15.22 33.92 30.40
C LEU A 165 15.00 32.46 30.05
#